data_a53e1a36039186479d317ee3e8a40030
#
_entry.id   a53e1a36039186479d317ee3e8a40030
#
_cell.length_a   1.000
_cell.length_b   1.000
_cell.length_c   1.000
_cell.angle_alpha   90.00
_cell.angle_beta   90.00
_cell.angle_gamma   90.00
#
_symmetry.space_group_name_H-M   'P 1'
#
loop_
_entity.id
_entity.type
_entity.pdbx_description
1 polymer ?
#
loop_
_entity_poly.entity_id
_entity_poly.type
_entity_poly.pdbx_seq_one_letter_code
_entity_poly.pdbx_strand_id
1 'polypeptide(L)'
;RAERRRACEAAAGKALAKLGTLKRRLYAYQRQGVERFLRAGRLLLADDMGLGKTTQAVAACHALFRSGRVTRGLLVVPASLKSQWLREWHETSDVAVRAVEGRPEERAEQYRAAKRGFVVIGYEQLLRDFEHVRAFDPEIVVLDEAQRIKNWATKSAQYVKALNPEYRLVLTGTPMENRLEELASLLD
;
A
#
# COMPACT_ATOMS: atom_id res chain seq x y z
N ARG A 1 -14.22 3.10 -13.57
CA ARG A 1 -14.40 2.93 -12.09
C ARG A 1 -15.33 1.76 -11.76
N ALA A 2 -16.54 1.69 -12.35
CA ALA A 2 -17.53 0.65 -12.06
C ALA A 2 -17.01 -0.76 -12.39
N GLU A 3 -16.35 -0.93 -13.53
CA GLU A 3 -15.79 -2.23 -13.95
C GLU A 3 -14.69 -2.74 -12.98
N ARG A 4 -13.74 -1.86 -12.61
CA ARG A 4 -12.72 -2.20 -11.60
C ARG A 4 -13.35 -2.64 -10.29
N ARG A 5 -14.34 -1.89 -9.78
CA ARG A 5 -15.03 -2.23 -8.54
C ARG A 5 -15.71 -3.59 -8.62
N ARG A 6 -16.38 -3.91 -9.74
CA ARG A 6 -17.00 -5.23 -9.95
C ARG A 6 -15.95 -6.34 -9.95
N ALA A 7 -14.80 -6.12 -10.59
CA ALA A 7 -13.69 -7.08 -10.60
C ALA A 7 -13.13 -7.32 -9.20
N CYS A 8 -12.92 -6.27 -8.41
CA CYS A 8 -12.47 -6.38 -7.01
C CYS A 8 -13.51 -7.11 -6.16
N GLU A 9 -14.80 -6.76 -6.26
CA GLU A 9 -15.88 -7.43 -5.54
C GLU A 9 -15.94 -8.93 -5.84
N ALA A 10 -15.88 -9.31 -7.10
CA ALA A 10 -15.89 -10.71 -7.53
C ALA A 10 -14.67 -11.51 -7.00
N ALA A 11 -13.51 -10.85 -6.87
CA ALA A 11 -12.28 -11.47 -6.40
C ALA A 11 -12.11 -11.48 -4.86
N ALA A 12 -12.88 -10.64 -4.15
CA ALA A 12 -12.71 -10.40 -2.71
C ALA A 12 -12.85 -11.68 -1.88
N GLY A 13 -13.77 -12.56 -2.23
CA GLY A 13 -13.98 -13.82 -1.50
C GLY A 13 -12.74 -14.70 -1.43
N LYS A 14 -12.02 -14.86 -2.55
CA LYS A 14 -10.76 -15.62 -2.61
C LYS A 14 -9.66 -14.96 -1.78
N ALA A 15 -9.56 -13.64 -1.82
CA ALA A 15 -8.58 -12.92 -1.04
C ALA A 15 -8.88 -12.99 0.47
N LEU A 16 -10.14 -12.82 0.87
CA LEU A 16 -10.57 -12.92 2.27
C LEU A 16 -10.27 -14.29 2.89
N ALA A 17 -10.42 -15.37 2.13
CA ALA A 17 -10.06 -16.73 2.58
C ALA A 17 -8.56 -16.85 2.95
N LYS A 18 -7.68 -16.02 2.34
CA LYS A 18 -6.24 -16.02 2.61
C LYS A 18 -5.86 -15.30 3.92
N LEU A 19 -6.77 -14.58 4.55
CA LEU A 19 -6.51 -13.97 5.87
C LEU A 19 -6.27 -15.05 6.96
N GLY A 20 -6.75 -16.27 6.77
CA GLY A 20 -6.45 -17.40 7.66
C GLY A 20 -5.00 -17.86 7.63
N THR A 21 -4.19 -17.43 6.65
CA THR A 21 -2.78 -17.77 6.53
C THR A 21 -1.83 -16.70 7.10
N LEU A 22 -2.37 -15.64 7.70
CA LEU A 22 -1.58 -14.64 8.43
C LEU A 22 -0.90 -15.26 9.65
N LYS A 23 0.27 -14.75 10.02
CA LYS A 23 1.02 -15.17 11.22
C LYS A 23 0.31 -14.77 12.51
N ARG A 24 -0.54 -13.75 12.48
CA ARG A 24 -1.32 -13.29 13.62
C ARG A 24 -2.79 -13.05 13.24
N ARG A 25 -3.68 -13.19 14.22
CA ARG A 25 -5.10 -12.93 14.03
C ARG A 25 -5.39 -11.42 13.99
N LEU A 26 -6.33 -11.03 13.15
CA LEU A 26 -6.88 -9.69 13.12
C LEU A 26 -8.01 -9.56 14.14
N TYR A 27 -8.12 -8.39 14.76
CA TYR A 27 -9.33 -8.00 15.49
C TYR A 27 -10.50 -7.86 14.50
N ALA A 28 -11.72 -7.96 15.01
CA ALA A 28 -12.92 -7.91 14.17
C ALA A 28 -13.00 -6.62 13.32
N TYR A 29 -12.71 -5.46 13.92
CA TYR A 29 -12.71 -4.17 13.21
C TYR A 29 -11.62 -4.08 12.14
N GLN A 30 -10.43 -4.65 12.40
CA GLN A 30 -9.34 -4.71 11.41
C GLN A 30 -9.75 -5.57 10.22
N ARG A 31 -10.36 -6.72 10.47
CA ARG A 31 -10.89 -7.59 9.43
C ARG A 31 -11.94 -6.87 8.57
N GLN A 32 -12.83 -6.10 9.18
CA GLN A 32 -13.83 -5.30 8.44
C GLN A 32 -13.17 -4.25 7.54
N GLY A 33 -12.13 -3.55 8.02
CA GLY A 33 -11.38 -2.59 7.22
C GLY A 33 -10.71 -3.24 6.01
N VAL A 34 -10.06 -4.38 6.23
CA VAL A 34 -9.45 -5.19 5.15
C VAL A 34 -10.52 -5.63 4.14
N GLU A 35 -11.65 -6.16 4.60
CA GLU A 35 -12.74 -6.60 3.73
C GLU A 35 -13.28 -5.46 2.86
N ARG A 36 -13.53 -4.30 3.45
CA ARG A 36 -13.97 -3.10 2.71
C ARG A 36 -12.98 -2.74 1.61
N PHE A 37 -11.68 -2.76 1.91
CA PHE A 37 -10.66 -2.48 0.94
C PHE A 37 -10.62 -3.51 -0.20
N LEU A 38 -10.63 -4.79 0.12
CA LEU A 38 -10.58 -5.86 -0.88
C LEU A 38 -11.76 -5.82 -1.84
N ARG A 39 -12.95 -5.43 -1.36
CA ARG A 39 -14.15 -5.26 -2.19
C ARG A 39 -14.12 -3.98 -3.03
N ALA A 40 -13.63 -2.89 -2.46
CA ALA A 40 -13.60 -1.59 -3.14
C ALA A 40 -12.42 -1.44 -4.11
N GLY A 41 -11.28 -2.09 -3.82
CA GLY A 41 -10.00 -1.93 -4.52
C GLY A 41 -9.28 -0.62 -4.19
N ARG A 42 -10.00 0.38 -3.69
CA ARG A 42 -9.48 1.70 -3.31
C ARG A 42 -10.14 2.17 -2.03
N LEU A 43 -9.34 2.53 -1.03
CA LEU A 43 -9.82 2.93 0.28
C LEU A 43 -8.90 3.97 0.93
N LEU A 44 -9.50 4.96 1.57
CA LEU A 44 -8.85 5.81 2.56
C LEU A 44 -9.19 5.25 3.95
N LEU A 45 -8.17 4.77 4.65
CA LEU A 45 -8.30 4.26 6.02
C LEU A 45 -7.85 5.37 6.98
N ALA A 46 -8.83 6.04 7.56
CA ALA A 46 -8.65 7.20 8.44
C ALA A 46 -9.05 6.83 9.88
N ASP A 47 -8.44 5.76 10.39
CA ASP A 47 -8.64 5.33 11.78
C ASP A 47 -7.73 6.11 12.73
N ASP A 48 -8.11 6.19 14.00
CA ASP A 48 -7.28 6.79 15.04
C ASP A 48 -5.89 6.13 15.15
N MET A 49 -4.95 6.88 15.71
CA MET A 49 -3.60 6.36 15.95
C MET A 49 -3.67 5.15 16.90
N GLY A 50 -2.89 4.12 16.62
CA GLY A 50 -2.83 2.91 17.46
C GLY A 50 -3.84 1.80 17.10
N LEU A 51 -4.80 2.02 16.22
CA LEU A 51 -5.77 1.00 15.79
C LEU A 51 -5.23 -0.03 14.79
N GLY A 52 -3.91 -0.04 14.57
CA GLY A 52 -3.28 -1.06 13.74
C GLY A 52 -3.56 -0.92 12.25
N LYS A 53 -3.56 0.32 11.71
CA LYS A 53 -3.66 0.58 10.26
C LYS A 53 -2.60 -0.15 9.46
N THR A 54 -1.36 -0.16 9.95
CA THR A 54 -0.25 -0.90 9.32
C THR A 54 -0.58 -2.39 9.23
N THR A 55 -1.07 -3.00 10.32
CA THR A 55 -1.50 -4.40 10.34
C THR A 55 -2.59 -4.68 9.30
N GLN A 56 -3.59 -3.79 9.19
CA GLN A 56 -4.66 -3.93 8.20
C GLN A 56 -4.10 -3.85 6.77
N ALA A 57 -3.19 -2.91 6.51
CA ALA A 57 -2.55 -2.76 5.20
C ALA A 57 -1.71 -4.00 4.84
N VAL A 58 -0.91 -4.51 5.77
CA VAL A 58 -0.13 -5.74 5.57
C VAL A 58 -1.03 -6.93 5.30
N ALA A 59 -2.12 -7.08 6.06
CA ALA A 59 -3.08 -8.15 5.88
C ALA A 59 -3.78 -8.10 4.51
N ALA A 60 -4.13 -6.90 4.05
CA ALA A 60 -4.69 -6.69 2.72
C ALA A 60 -3.71 -7.07 1.61
N CYS A 61 -2.47 -6.62 1.71
CA CYS A 61 -1.39 -6.98 0.78
C CYS A 61 -1.14 -8.50 0.74
N HIS A 62 -1.06 -9.12 1.91
CA HIS A 62 -0.92 -10.57 2.04
C HIS A 62 -2.07 -11.32 1.34
N ALA A 63 -3.32 -10.93 1.61
CA ALA A 63 -4.49 -11.56 1.03
C ALA A 63 -4.52 -11.47 -0.51
N LEU A 64 -4.21 -10.29 -1.05
CA LEU A 64 -4.13 -10.07 -2.50
C LEU A 64 -3.00 -10.89 -3.14
N PHE A 65 -1.83 -10.93 -2.52
CA PHE A 65 -0.70 -11.71 -3.01
C PHE A 65 -0.98 -13.21 -2.97
N ARG A 66 -1.48 -13.72 -1.84
CA ARG A 66 -1.78 -15.15 -1.66
C ARG A 66 -2.95 -15.66 -2.50
N SER A 67 -3.86 -14.77 -2.89
CA SER A 67 -4.95 -15.10 -3.83
C SER A 67 -4.54 -15.00 -5.30
N GLY A 68 -3.29 -14.56 -5.58
CA GLY A 68 -2.78 -14.37 -6.94
C GLY A 68 -3.32 -13.13 -7.66
N ARG A 69 -3.99 -12.22 -6.92
CA ARG A 69 -4.52 -10.96 -7.49
C ARG A 69 -3.44 -9.93 -7.74
N VAL A 70 -2.38 -9.94 -6.95
CA VAL A 70 -1.21 -9.09 -7.14
C VAL A 70 0.06 -9.93 -7.04
N THR A 71 1.07 -9.55 -7.77
CA THR A 71 2.41 -10.15 -7.72
C THR A 71 3.44 -9.15 -7.20
N ARG A 72 3.20 -7.85 -7.41
CA ARG A 72 4.11 -6.76 -7.02
C ARG A 72 3.34 -5.65 -6.32
N GLY A 73 3.88 -5.16 -5.22
CA GLY A 73 3.30 -4.05 -4.49
C GLY A 73 4.33 -3.02 -4.05
N LEU A 74 3.88 -1.78 -3.92
CA LEU A 74 4.66 -0.63 -3.49
C LEU A 74 4.10 -0.07 -2.20
N LEU A 75 4.95 0.09 -1.19
CA LEU A 75 4.64 0.76 0.06
C LEU A 75 5.44 2.06 0.12
N VAL A 76 4.74 3.19 0.13
CA VAL A 76 5.35 4.53 0.24
C VAL A 76 5.06 5.05 1.65
N VAL A 77 6.10 5.19 2.43
CA VAL A 77 6.00 5.51 3.86
C VAL A 77 6.97 6.64 4.22
N PRO A 78 6.78 7.36 5.32
CA PRO A 78 7.80 8.25 5.84
C PRO A 78 9.12 7.49 6.06
N ALA A 79 10.25 8.07 5.68
CA ALA A 79 11.56 7.40 5.75
C ALA A 79 11.86 6.84 7.16
N SER A 80 11.46 7.57 8.21
CA SER A 80 11.61 7.15 9.61
C SER A 80 10.78 5.92 10.00
N LEU A 81 9.75 5.57 9.23
CA LEU A 81 8.86 4.44 9.53
C LEU A 81 9.20 3.16 8.75
N LYS A 82 10.15 3.19 7.83
CA LYS A 82 10.51 2.01 7.01
C LYS A 82 10.83 0.77 7.87
N SER A 83 11.69 0.93 8.88
CA SER A 83 12.08 -0.18 9.76
C SER A 83 10.90 -0.72 10.57
N GLN A 84 10.00 0.18 11.01
CA GLN A 84 8.78 -0.22 11.70
C GLN A 84 7.85 -1.02 10.78
N TRP A 85 7.68 -0.58 9.52
CA TRP A 85 6.90 -1.29 8.52
C TRP A 85 7.44 -2.69 8.23
N LEU A 86 8.75 -2.84 8.11
CA LEU A 86 9.38 -4.15 7.88
C LEU A 86 9.15 -5.09 9.08
N ARG A 87 9.31 -4.61 10.32
CA ARG A 87 9.01 -5.41 11.53
C ARG A 87 7.57 -5.86 11.56
N GLU A 88 6.62 -4.92 11.43
CA GLU A 88 5.18 -5.21 11.43
C GLU A 88 4.80 -6.19 10.31
N TRP A 89 5.44 -6.05 9.15
CA TRP A 89 5.26 -6.95 8.03
C TRP A 89 5.68 -8.38 8.38
N HIS A 90 6.88 -8.56 8.89
CA HIS A 90 7.41 -9.88 9.26
C HIS A 90 6.65 -10.54 10.40
N GLU A 91 6.07 -9.77 11.32
CA GLU A 91 5.21 -10.26 12.39
C GLU A 91 3.82 -10.71 11.89
N THR A 92 3.35 -10.14 10.78
CA THR A 92 1.99 -10.34 10.28
C THR A 92 1.93 -11.26 9.06
N SER A 93 2.92 -11.20 8.17
CA SER A 93 2.94 -11.89 6.86
C SER A 93 4.28 -12.58 6.62
N ASP A 94 4.23 -13.65 5.85
CA ASP A 94 5.38 -14.36 5.31
C ASP A 94 5.68 -14.01 3.84
N VAL A 95 4.92 -13.10 3.26
CA VAL A 95 5.15 -12.62 1.89
C VAL A 95 6.42 -11.78 1.85
N ALA A 96 7.22 -11.96 0.80
CA ALA A 96 8.48 -11.25 0.63
C ALA A 96 8.29 -9.72 0.57
N VAL A 97 9.06 -9.01 1.37
CA VAL A 97 9.14 -7.54 1.41
C VAL A 97 10.59 -7.11 1.55
N ARG A 98 10.96 -5.99 0.94
CA ARG A 98 12.28 -5.38 1.10
C ARG A 98 12.20 -3.86 1.07
N ALA A 99 13.06 -3.19 1.83
CA ALA A 99 13.33 -1.78 1.62
C ALA A 99 14.27 -1.62 0.42
N VAL A 100 13.98 -0.64 -0.43
CA VAL A 100 14.90 -0.22 -1.50
C VAL A 100 15.79 0.87 -0.94
N GLU A 101 17.10 0.63 -0.92
CA GLU A 101 18.09 1.50 -0.28
C GLU A 101 19.41 1.55 -1.06
N GLY A 102 20.28 2.47 -0.70
CA GLY A 102 21.60 2.62 -1.29
C GLY A 102 21.67 3.72 -2.37
N ARG A 103 22.72 3.64 -3.19
CA ARG A 103 22.97 4.58 -4.29
C ARG A 103 21.96 4.40 -5.43
N PRO A 104 21.79 5.39 -6.31
CA PRO A 104 20.79 5.32 -7.39
C PRO A 104 20.89 4.05 -8.24
N GLU A 105 22.10 3.62 -8.59
CA GLU A 105 22.34 2.43 -9.43
C GLU A 105 21.91 1.15 -8.68
N GLU A 106 22.22 1.07 -7.38
CA GLU A 106 21.86 -0.05 -6.53
C GLU A 106 20.33 -0.14 -6.38
N ARG A 107 19.67 1.01 -6.22
CA ARG A 107 18.21 1.06 -6.15
C ARG A 107 17.55 0.65 -7.46
N ALA A 108 18.06 1.14 -8.58
CA ALA A 108 17.60 0.75 -9.91
C ALA A 108 17.64 -0.78 -10.11
N GLU A 109 18.72 -1.42 -9.67
CA GLU A 109 18.87 -2.87 -9.73
C GLU A 109 17.88 -3.59 -8.81
N GLN A 110 17.65 -3.06 -7.59
CA GLN A 110 16.69 -3.64 -6.64
C GLN A 110 15.26 -3.63 -7.20
N TYR A 111 14.84 -2.57 -7.90
CA TYR A 111 13.54 -2.54 -8.59
C TYR A 111 13.48 -3.58 -9.72
N ARG A 112 14.53 -3.69 -10.53
CA ARG A 112 14.60 -4.67 -11.62
C ARG A 112 14.57 -6.11 -11.13
N ALA A 113 15.25 -6.38 -10.01
CA ALA A 113 15.32 -7.71 -9.41
C ALA A 113 14.03 -8.11 -8.67
N ALA A 114 13.18 -7.17 -8.27
CA ALA A 114 11.96 -7.41 -7.52
C ALA A 114 10.82 -7.92 -8.42
N LYS A 115 10.90 -9.15 -8.91
CA LYS A 115 9.87 -9.74 -9.79
C LYS A 115 8.57 -10.09 -9.07
N ARG A 116 8.64 -10.41 -7.77
CA ARG A 116 7.50 -10.75 -6.91
C ARG A 116 7.72 -10.23 -5.50
N GLY A 117 6.63 -9.87 -4.83
CA GLY A 117 6.67 -9.37 -3.47
C GLY A 117 6.49 -7.85 -3.39
N PHE A 118 6.90 -7.29 -2.28
CA PHE A 118 6.65 -5.88 -1.97
C PHE A 118 7.96 -5.12 -1.78
N VAL A 119 7.94 -3.85 -2.18
CA VAL A 119 9.05 -2.92 -1.92
C VAL A 119 8.56 -1.75 -1.06
N VAL A 120 9.41 -1.34 -0.11
CA VAL A 120 9.15 -0.20 0.79
C VAL A 120 10.10 0.92 0.42
N ILE A 121 9.56 2.10 0.16
CA ILE A 121 10.31 3.30 -0.18
C ILE A 121 9.81 4.51 0.61
N GLY A 122 10.64 5.55 0.67
CA GLY A 122 10.23 6.85 1.19
C GLY A 122 9.58 7.71 0.10
N TYR A 123 8.84 8.74 0.52
CA TYR A 123 8.20 9.68 -0.41
C TYR A 123 9.19 10.43 -1.30
N GLU A 124 10.31 10.89 -0.74
CA GLU A 124 11.36 11.51 -1.54
C GLU A 124 11.96 10.57 -2.57
N GLN A 125 12.08 9.30 -2.19
CA GLN A 125 12.59 8.27 -3.06
C GLN A 125 11.62 7.98 -4.20
N LEU A 126 10.30 8.01 -3.97
CA LEU A 126 9.30 7.90 -5.02
C LEU A 126 9.54 8.93 -6.14
N LEU A 127 9.88 10.17 -5.77
CA LEU A 127 10.13 11.23 -6.75
C LEU A 127 11.44 11.04 -7.50
N ARG A 128 12.50 10.65 -6.79
CA ARG A 128 13.82 10.44 -7.40
C ARG A 128 13.86 9.22 -8.31
N ASP A 129 13.16 8.16 -7.93
CA ASP A 129 13.22 6.86 -8.59
C ASP A 129 11.97 6.58 -9.45
N PHE A 130 11.17 7.61 -9.77
CA PHE A 130 9.85 7.44 -10.39
C PHE A 130 9.85 6.54 -11.63
N GLU A 131 10.82 6.70 -12.52
CA GLU A 131 10.90 5.89 -13.74
C GLU A 131 11.16 4.40 -13.42
N HIS A 132 11.95 4.10 -12.38
CA HIS A 132 12.19 2.73 -11.94
C HIS A 132 10.95 2.15 -11.26
N VAL A 133 10.24 2.95 -10.46
CA VAL A 133 8.96 2.56 -9.84
C VAL A 133 7.90 2.31 -10.90
N ARG A 134 7.83 3.16 -11.93
CA ARG A 134 6.92 2.97 -13.07
C ARG A 134 7.23 1.68 -13.84
N ALA A 135 8.51 1.40 -14.10
CA ALA A 135 8.94 0.16 -14.75
C ALA A 135 8.72 -1.08 -13.86
N PHE A 136 8.76 -0.94 -12.53
CA PHE A 136 8.40 -1.99 -11.58
C PHE A 136 6.92 -2.35 -11.68
N ASP A 137 6.06 -1.41 -12.12
CA ASP A 137 4.64 -1.60 -12.40
C ASP A 137 3.87 -2.25 -11.23
N PRO A 138 3.74 -1.57 -10.08
CA PRO A 138 3.05 -2.12 -8.92
C PRO A 138 1.54 -2.23 -9.16
N GLU A 139 0.96 -3.38 -8.86
CA GLU A 139 -0.49 -3.64 -8.96
C GLU A 139 -1.25 -3.13 -7.74
N ILE A 140 -0.55 -2.95 -6.62
CA ILE A 140 -1.04 -2.28 -5.41
C ILE A 140 -0.05 -1.22 -4.94
N VAL A 141 -0.60 -0.06 -4.55
CA VAL A 141 0.15 1.02 -3.87
C VAL A 141 -0.49 1.33 -2.54
N VAL A 142 0.31 1.29 -1.48
CA VAL A 142 -0.06 1.72 -0.13
C VAL A 142 0.69 3.01 0.19
N LEU A 143 -0.03 4.03 0.63
CA LEU A 143 0.53 5.31 1.06
C LEU A 143 0.27 5.48 2.56
N ASP A 144 1.33 5.57 3.36
CA ASP A 144 1.19 5.79 4.80
C ASP A 144 1.48 7.23 5.20
N GLU A 145 0.77 7.72 6.22
CA GLU A 145 0.88 9.09 6.75
C GLU A 145 0.83 10.15 5.63
N ALA A 146 -0.03 9.94 4.64
CA ALA A 146 -0.10 10.78 3.44
C ALA A 146 -0.37 12.27 3.76
N GLN A 147 -0.99 12.57 4.92
CA GLN A 147 -1.26 13.94 5.38
C GLN A 147 0.01 14.73 5.77
N ARG A 148 1.12 14.04 6.10
CA ARG A 148 2.38 14.70 6.50
C ARG A 148 3.09 15.41 5.34
N ILE A 149 2.64 15.18 4.12
CA ILE A 149 3.30 15.63 2.90
C ILE A 149 2.72 16.96 2.44
N LYS A 150 2.98 18.03 3.23
CA LYS A 150 2.39 19.38 3.00
C LYS A 150 2.71 20.00 1.64
N ASN A 151 3.96 19.83 1.16
CA ASN A 151 4.43 20.44 -0.10
C ASN A 151 4.60 19.40 -1.23
N TRP A 152 4.38 18.13 -0.92
CA TRP A 152 4.56 17.00 -1.82
C TRP A 152 3.24 16.48 -2.38
N ALA A 153 2.13 16.86 -1.76
CA ALA A 153 0.81 16.37 -2.11
C ALA A 153 0.52 16.51 -3.60
N THR A 154 0.88 17.60 -4.21
CA THR A 154 0.65 17.81 -5.64
C THR A 154 1.55 16.98 -6.54
N LYS A 155 2.87 16.94 -6.29
CA LYS A 155 3.81 16.14 -7.09
C LYS A 155 3.68 14.65 -6.82
N SER A 156 3.66 14.24 -5.54
CA SER A 156 3.46 12.83 -5.17
C SER A 156 2.10 12.31 -5.63
N ALA A 157 1.05 13.11 -5.55
CA ALA A 157 -0.27 12.75 -6.04
C ALA A 157 -0.26 12.49 -7.55
N GLN A 158 0.40 13.35 -8.33
CA GLN A 158 0.55 13.17 -9.78
C GLN A 158 1.30 11.87 -10.11
N TYR A 159 2.39 11.58 -9.41
CA TYR A 159 3.16 10.35 -9.62
C TYR A 159 2.38 9.10 -9.21
N VAL A 160 1.70 9.13 -8.04
CA VAL A 160 0.86 8.01 -7.63
C VAL A 160 -0.30 7.78 -8.61
N LYS A 161 -0.91 8.85 -9.11
CA LYS A 161 -1.96 8.75 -10.15
C LYS A 161 -1.41 8.19 -11.45
N ALA A 162 -0.21 8.59 -11.86
CA ALA A 162 0.45 8.11 -13.07
C ALA A 162 0.80 6.60 -13.02
N LEU A 163 1.04 6.02 -11.83
CA LEU A 163 1.24 4.58 -11.67
C LEU A 163 -0.02 3.76 -11.97
N ASN A 164 -1.21 4.34 -11.78
CA ASN A 164 -2.52 3.73 -12.02
C ASN A 164 -2.66 2.27 -11.54
N PRO A 165 -2.31 1.93 -10.29
CA PRO A 165 -2.42 0.57 -9.78
C PRO A 165 -3.87 0.10 -9.73
N GLU A 166 -4.10 -1.21 -9.80
CA GLU A 166 -5.44 -1.80 -9.61
C GLU A 166 -5.98 -1.50 -8.21
N TYR A 167 -5.12 -1.70 -7.19
CA TYR A 167 -5.44 -1.48 -5.78
C TYR A 167 -4.69 -0.28 -5.22
N ARG A 168 -5.40 0.55 -4.44
CA ARG A 168 -4.81 1.72 -3.79
C ARG A 168 -5.35 1.91 -2.38
N LEU A 169 -4.46 1.88 -1.39
CA LEU A 169 -4.78 2.07 0.02
C LEU A 169 -4.03 3.28 0.56
N VAL A 170 -4.77 4.24 1.07
CA VAL A 170 -4.23 5.44 1.70
C VAL A 170 -4.49 5.38 3.20
N LEU A 171 -3.43 5.49 3.99
CA LEU A 171 -3.51 5.49 5.46
C LEU A 171 -3.25 6.90 5.97
N THR A 172 -4.05 7.33 6.93
CA THR A 172 -3.88 8.61 7.63
C THR A 172 -4.22 8.47 9.10
N GLY A 173 -3.41 9.09 9.96
CA GLY A 173 -3.61 9.03 11.42
C GLY A 173 -4.48 10.14 11.98
N THR A 174 -4.69 11.22 11.24
CA THR A 174 -5.51 12.36 11.66
C THR A 174 -6.18 12.98 10.46
N PRO A 175 -7.46 12.69 10.21
CA PRO A 175 -8.20 13.37 9.16
C PRO A 175 -8.47 14.82 9.59
N MET A 176 -7.67 15.76 9.08
CA MET A 176 -8.06 17.16 9.13
C MET A 176 -9.07 17.41 8.01
N GLU A 177 -10.24 17.92 8.32
CA GLU A 177 -11.37 18.07 7.39
C GLU A 177 -10.98 18.69 6.05
N ASN A 178 -10.12 19.71 6.03
CA ASN A 178 -9.65 20.38 4.82
C ASN A 178 -8.67 19.55 3.95
N ARG A 179 -8.26 18.35 4.39
CA ARG A 179 -7.33 17.47 3.67
C ARG A 179 -7.95 16.17 3.21
N LEU A 180 -9.14 15.84 3.68
CA LEU A 180 -9.83 14.62 3.26
C LEU A 180 -10.12 14.63 1.75
N GLU A 181 -10.47 15.78 1.18
CA GLU A 181 -10.70 15.92 -0.25
C GLU A 181 -9.41 15.71 -1.06
N GLU A 182 -8.28 16.28 -0.61
CA GLU A 182 -6.98 16.09 -1.23
C GLU A 182 -6.55 14.61 -1.18
N LEU A 183 -6.71 13.96 -0.01
CA LEU A 183 -6.40 12.53 0.17
C LEU A 183 -7.35 11.64 -0.64
N ALA A 184 -8.65 11.98 -0.68
CA ALA A 184 -9.63 11.27 -1.49
C ALA A 184 -9.28 11.36 -2.98
N SER A 185 -8.73 12.49 -3.44
CA SER A 185 -8.26 12.64 -4.82
C SER A 185 -7.13 11.67 -5.19
N LEU A 186 -6.38 11.16 -4.20
CA LEU A 186 -5.38 10.12 -4.43
C LEU A 186 -6.00 8.77 -4.78
N LEU A 187 -7.29 8.58 -4.51
CA LEU A 187 -8.00 7.35 -4.85
C LEU A 187 -8.55 7.36 -6.28
N ASP A 188 -8.55 8.49 -6.94
CA ASP A 188 -8.97 8.63 -8.33
C ASP A 188 -7.89 8.21 -9.31
#